data_4c125a631e7795879674afa64e67fa9a
#
_entry.id   4c125a631e7795879674afa64e67fa9a
#
_cell.length_a   1.000
_cell.length_b   1.000
_cell.length_c   1.000
_cell.angle_alpha   90.00
_cell.angle_beta   90.00
_cell.angle_gamma   90.00
#
_symmetry.space_group_name_H-M   'P 1'
#
loop_
_entity.id
_entity.type
_entity.pdbx_description
1 polymer ?
#
loop_
_entity_poly.entity_id
_entity_poly.type
_entity_poly.pdbx_seq_one_letter_code
_entity_poly.pdbx_strand_id
1 'polypeptide(L)'
;MEHLIKHIAAHFKTDADALKLEPIQHGTRQRHNVCVLRFDTEKYLLKQHDITVPVVDAGHTPLQIEAAVLALLHDNGCQVPRLIWQSEHHHALLLEWCGEFTLDALAQHSEKSGGHLKPLLHTILRELCKIEICFTTHAARFAPCVFRFNAQTTLRDLLERGKKVVGYLSHLSDTPMSAAQTEVLTDAWNGLADRLQNAPTILGNLDNNARNIVIRDAAPFFIDFASIGWNWQEMRLVQLLNSIGAFLVSPSETGSFVSLLDRELVNIYAEWVSTHRETCPPAEIAARVDSHHLLFYLSVIDQLLRAVAVPEVPENRMLLEAWGDAQMRFQSALRYIIDTNLSDDIHTNQMREIIAGFST
;
A
#
# COMPACT_ATOMS: atom_id res chain seq x y z
N MET A 1 25.33 2.37 17.41
CA MET A 1 25.46 1.08 16.72
C MET A 1 26.26 0.05 17.54
N GLU A 2 27.48 0.33 18.03
CA GLU A 2 28.31 -0.64 18.77
C GLU A 2 27.63 -1.25 20.00
N HIS A 3 26.97 -0.44 20.85
CA HIS A 3 26.20 -0.93 22.01
C HIS A 3 25.03 -1.83 21.59
N LEU A 4 24.34 -1.52 20.50
CA LEU A 4 23.26 -2.34 19.96
C LEU A 4 23.79 -3.72 19.55
N ILE A 5 24.91 -3.78 18.83
CA ILE A 5 25.53 -5.04 18.40
C ILE A 5 25.96 -5.89 19.61
N LYS A 6 26.54 -5.29 20.66
CA LYS A 6 26.87 -6.01 21.90
C LYS A 6 25.64 -6.63 22.57
N HIS A 7 24.49 -5.94 22.58
CA HIS A 7 23.24 -6.50 23.13
C HIS A 7 22.69 -7.64 22.29
N ILE A 8 22.75 -7.53 20.94
CA ILE A 8 22.35 -8.62 20.04
C ILE A 8 23.30 -9.81 20.19
N ALA A 9 24.60 -9.59 20.28
CA ALA A 9 25.60 -10.64 20.50
C ALA A 9 25.32 -11.40 21.81
N ALA A 10 24.98 -10.68 22.88
CA ALA A 10 24.61 -11.30 24.15
C ALA A 10 23.35 -12.19 24.02
N HIS A 11 22.37 -11.79 23.20
CA HIS A 11 21.19 -12.60 22.90
C HIS A 11 21.56 -13.91 22.20
N PHE A 12 22.47 -13.86 21.21
CA PHE A 12 22.97 -15.05 20.49
C PHE A 12 24.05 -15.83 21.27
N LYS A 13 24.47 -15.31 22.43
CA LYS A 13 25.56 -15.88 23.23
C LYS A 13 26.88 -16.00 22.45
N THR A 14 27.23 -14.96 21.71
CA THR A 14 28.41 -14.86 20.84
C THR A 14 29.17 -13.57 21.08
N ASP A 15 30.34 -13.44 20.46
CA ASP A 15 31.09 -12.20 20.44
C ASP A 15 30.52 -11.20 19.42
N ALA A 16 30.61 -9.92 19.69
CA ALA A 16 30.10 -8.87 18.81
C ALA A 16 30.79 -8.88 17.42
N ASP A 17 32.05 -9.31 17.36
CA ASP A 17 32.84 -9.40 16.13
C ASP A 17 32.35 -10.54 15.18
N ALA A 18 31.59 -11.50 15.71
CA ALA A 18 30.95 -12.54 14.89
C ALA A 18 29.72 -12.02 14.12
N LEU A 19 29.20 -10.84 14.46
CA LEU A 19 28.05 -10.23 13.84
C LEU A 19 28.50 -9.23 12.76
N LYS A 20 28.00 -9.39 11.52
CA LYS A 20 28.29 -8.49 10.41
C LYS A 20 27.05 -7.74 9.98
N LEU A 21 27.16 -6.41 9.90
CA LEU A 21 26.11 -5.55 9.38
C LEU A 21 26.36 -5.21 7.93
N GLU A 22 25.36 -5.39 7.10
CA GLU A 22 25.34 -5.02 5.69
C GLU A 22 24.20 -4.03 5.44
N PRO A 23 24.48 -2.86 4.83
CA PRO A 23 23.42 -1.92 4.50
C PRO A 23 22.48 -2.50 3.45
N ILE A 24 21.19 -2.24 3.58
CA ILE A 24 20.23 -2.53 2.53
C ILE A 24 20.18 -1.34 1.57
N GLN A 25 20.52 -1.59 0.31
CA GLN A 25 20.33 -0.62 -0.77
C GLN A 25 18.94 -0.78 -1.36
N HIS A 26 18.12 0.25 -1.22
CA HIS A 26 16.84 0.35 -1.93
C HIS A 26 16.90 1.54 -2.90
N GLY A 27 17.11 1.25 -4.16
CA GLY A 27 17.22 2.27 -5.19
C GLY A 27 18.35 3.26 -4.90
N THR A 28 18.08 4.55 -5.11
CA THR A 28 19.04 5.64 -4.88
C THR A 28 19.17 6.06 -3.40
N ARG A 29 18.32 5.53 -2.51
CA ARG A 29 18.32 5.89 -1.09
C ARG A 29 18.82 4.74 -0.23
N GLN A 30 19.92 4.97 0.46
CA GLN A 30 20.38 4.10 1.54
C GLN A 30 19.44 4.33 2.74
N ARG A 31 18.71 3.29 3.16
CA ARG A 31 17.97 3.34 4.43
C ARG A 31 18.95 3.14 5.57
N HIS A 32 19.23 4.20 6.32
CA HIS A 32 20.18 4.15 7.45
C HIS A 32 19.65 3.37 8.67
N ASN A 33 18.34 3.17 8.74
CA ASN A 33 17.65 2.55 9.86
C ASN A 33 17.29 1.06 9.65
N VAL A 34 17.66 0.48 8.50
CA VAL A 34 17.42 -0.93 8.20
C VAL A 34 18.69 -1.55 7.59
N CYS A 35 19.13 -2.68 8.14
CA CYS A 35 20.30 -3.40 7.64
C CYS A 35 20.13 -4.92 7.78
N VAL A 36 20.92 -5.67 7.01
CA VAL A 36 21.06 -7.12 7.20
C VAL A 36 22.09 -7.37 8.28
N LEU A 37 21.72 -8.15 9.28
CA LEU A 37 22.65 -8.71 10.26
C LEU A 37 22.95 -10.16 9.84
N ARG A 38 24.25 -10.48 9.68
CA ARG A 38 24.70 -11.85 9.46
C ARG A 38 25.32 -12.41 10.72
N PHE A 39 24.94 -13.63 11.05
CA PHE A 39 25.53 -14.43 12.09
C PHE A 39 25.68 -15.88 11.60
N ASP A 40 26.88 -16.39 11.52
CA ASP A 40 27.22 -17.67 10.88
C ASP A 40 26.70 -17.70 9.42
N THR A 41 25.82 -18.66 9.10
CA THR A 41 25.14 -18.78 7.79
C THR A 41 23.79 -18.09 7.73
N GLU A 42 23.30 -17.59 8.87
CA GLU A 42 21.98 -17.00 8.99
C GLU A 42 21.99 -15.51 8.67
N LYS A 43 20.90 -15.06 8.09
CA LYS A 43 20.60 -13.64 7.84
C LYS A 43 19.41 -13.21 8.69
N TYR A 44 19.47 -11.99 9.20
CA TYR A 44 18.39 -11.33 9.94
C TYR A 44 18.19 -9.91 9.41
N LEU A 45 17.00 -9.37 9.61
CA LEU A 45 16.72 -7.96 9.36
C LEU A 45 16.81 -7.19 10.68
N LEU A 46 17.74 -6.25 10.79
CA LEU A 46 17.80 -5.30 11.89
C LEU A 46 17.11 -4.01 11.46
N LYS A 47 16.03 -3.63 12.14
CA LYS A 47 15.25 -2.41 11.90
C LYS A 47 15.29 -1.53 13.14
N GLN A 48 15.69 -0.26 12.99
CA GLN A 48 15.59 0.77 14.02
C GLN A 48 14.45 1.72 13.71
N HIS A 49 13.67 2.08 14.71
CA HIS A 49 12.57 3.03 14.58
C HIS A 49 13.03 4.45 14.87
N ASP A 50 12.77 5.38 13.94
CA ASP A 50 13.11 6.79 14.09
C ASP A 50 12.15 7.51 15.06
N ILE A 51 10.88 7.06 15.09
CA ILE A 51 9.85 7.60 15.98
C ILE A 51 9.87 6.81 17.28
N THR A 52 10.25 7.47 18.36
CA THR A 52 10.46 6.86 19.69
C THR A 52 9.44 7.33 20.73
N VAL A 53 8.51 8.18 20.31
CA VAL A 53 7.41 8.66 21.15
C VAL A 53 6.12 7.88 20.87
N PRO A 54 5.18 7.78 21.83
CA PRO A 54 3.90 7.17 21.62
C PRO A 54 3.12 7.83 20.47
N VAL A 55 2.50 7.01 19.62
CA VAL A 55 1.72 7.45 18.44
C VAL A 55 0.26 7.04 18.51
N VAL A 56 -0.11 6.26 19.52
CA VAL A 56 -1.49 5.86 19.81
C VAL A 56 -1.88 6.21 21.24
N ASP A 57 -3.17 6.30 21.51
CA ASP A 57 -3.72 6.72 22.82
C ASP A 57 -3.28 5.83 24.00
N ALA A 58 -3.06 4.55 23.73
CA ALA A 58 -2.57 3.60 24.72
C ALA A 58 -1.08 3.77 25.08
N GLY A 59 -0.41 4.77 24.51
CA GLY A 59 0.99 5.08 24.82
C GLY A 59 2.03 4.23 24.10
N HIS A 60 1.63 3.46 23.08
CA HIS A 60 2.56 2.60 22.32
C HIS A 60 3.31 3.37 21.24
N THR A 61 4.62 3.07 21.14
CA THR A 61 5.50 3.55 20.05
C THR A 61 5.34 2.67 18.80
N PRO A 62 5.77 3.14 17.59
CA PRO A 62 5.74 2.32 16.38
C PRO A 62 6.49 0.98 16.53
N LEU A 63 7.59 0.94 17.28
CA LEU A 63 8.31 -0.29 17.61
C LEU A 63 7.45 -1.29 18.37
N GLN A 64 6.79 -0.83 19.44
CA GLN A 64 5.93 -1.68 20.27
C GLN A 64 4.72 -2.19 19.49
N ILE A 65 4.14 -1.34 18.64
CA ILE A 65 3.04 -1.72 17.73
C ILE A 65 3.50 -2.81 16.77
N GLU A 66 4.59 -2.59 16.05
CA GLU A 66 5.10 -3.56 15.06
C GLU A 66 5.46 -4.90 15.72
N ALA A 67 6.14 -4.87 16.87
CA ALA A 67 6.50 -6.06 17.62
C ALA A 67 5.25 -6.88 18.05
N ALA A 68 4.24 -6.21 18.62
CA ALA A 68 3.02 -6.85 19.09
C ALA A 68 2.21 -7.43 17.92
N VAL A 69 2.11 -6.70 16.80
CA VAL A 69 1.37 -7.12 15.61
C VAL A 69 2.06 -8.30 14.95
N LEU A 70 3.37 -8.24 14.71
CA LEU A 70 4.13 -9.33 14.10
C LEU A 70 4.04 -10.62 14.93
N ALA A 71 4.20 -10.51 16.26
CA ALA A 71 4.08 -11.68 17.14
C ALA A 71 2.70 -12.33 17.02
N LEU A 72 1.62 -11.54 17.08
CA LEU A 72 0.27 -12.06 17.00
C LEU A 72 -0.05 -12.67 15.64
N LEU A 73 0.33 -12.02 14.54
CA LEU A 73 0.12 -12.54 13.19
C LEU A 73 0.92 -13.83 12.95
N HIS A 74 2.18 -13.87 13.39
CA HIS A 74 3.02 -15.06 13.28
C HIS A 74 2.44 -16.24 14.08
N ASP A 75 2.00 -16.04 15.33
CA ASP A 75 1.40 -17.07 16.18
C ASP A 75 0.10 -17.65 15.58
N ASN A 76 -0.59 -16.88 14.73
CA ASN A 76 -1.77 -17.31 13.97
C ASN A 76 -1.41 -17.86 12.58
N GLY A 77 -0.13 -18.11 12.32
CA GLY A 77 0.37 -18.75 11.10
C GLY A 77 0.30 -17.85 9.85
N CYS A 78 0.17 -16.51 9.99
CA CYS A 78 0.28 -15.59 8.88
C CYS A 78 1.73 -15.51 8.38
N GLN A 79 1.90 -15.26 7.07
CA GLN A 79 3.21 -15.10 6.44
C GLN A 79 3.77 -13.71 6.74
N VAL A 80 4.34 -13.56 7.91
CA VAL A 80 5.03 -12.36 8.40
C VAL A 80 6.39 -12.76 8.99
N PRO A 81 7.39 -11.88 9.05
CA PRO A 81 8.66 -12.20 9.67
C PRO A 81 8.48 -12.54 11.15
N ARG A 82 9.17 -13.57 11.59
CA ARG A 82 9.26 -13.87 13.02
C ARG A 82 10.07 -12.80 13.73
N LEU A 83 9.57 -12.30 14.86
CA LEU A 83 10.31 -11.45 15.77
C LEU A 83 11.34 -12.29 16.54
N ILE A 84 12.62 -12.01 16.33
CA ILE A 84 13.74 -12.73 16.98
C ILE A 84 14.12 -12.06 18.29
N TRP A 85 14.22 -10.73 18.28
CA TRP A 85 14.62 -9.93 19.42
C TRP A 85 14.10 -8.51 19.29
N GLN A 86 13.90 -7.83 20.42
CA GLN A 86 13.52 -6.42 20.46
C GLN A 86 14.24 -5.68 21.59
N SER A 87 14.41 -4.38 21.41
CA SER A 87 14.94 -3.48 22.44
C SER A 87 14.31 -2.11 22.36
N GLU A 88 13.58 -1.74 23.39
CA GLU A 88 13.06 -0.39 23.53
C GLU A 88 14.20 0.63 23.74
N HIS A 89 15.24 0.26 24.50
CA HIS A 89 16.41 1.12 24.74
C HIS A 89 17.15 1.51 23.46
N HIS A 90 17.23 0.60 22.49
CA HIS A 90 17.86 0.84 21.18
C HIS A 90 16.87 1.17 20.08
N HIS A 91 15.58 1.22 20.38
CA HIS A 91 14.50 1.40 19.43
C HIS A 91 14.60 0.45 18.21
N ALA A 92 14.96 -0.81 18.47
CA ALA A 92 15.33 -1.76 17.44
C ALA A 92 14.57 -3.09 17.54
N LEU A 93 14.25 -3.65 16.37
CA LEU A 93 13.74 -5.01 16.17
C LEU A 93 14.74 -5.82 15.37
N LEU A 94 14.94 -7.07 15.76
CA LEU A 94 15.62 -8.07 14.95
C LEU A 94 14.57 -9.08 14.46
N LEU A 95 14.44 -9.17 13.15
CA LEU A 95 13.41 -9.94 12.47
C LEU A 95 14.04 -11.04 11.63
N GLU A 96 13.28 -12.09 11.36
CA GLU A 96 13.61 -13.10 10.36
C GLU A 96 13.90 -12.43 9.00
N TRP A 97 14.90 -12.92 8.28
CA TRP A 97 15.15 -12.52 6.91
C TRP A 97 14.20 -13.24 5.96
N CYS A 98 13.31 -12.47 5.32
CA CYS A 98 12.26 -13.01 4.45
C CYS A 98 12.59 -13.02 2.96
N GLY A 99 13.78 -12.57 2.55
CA GLY A 99 14.18 -12.57 1.14
C GLY A 99 14.79 -11.26 0.69
N GLU A 100 15.20 -11.22 -0.58
CA GLU A 100 15.94 -10.08 -1.17
C GLU A 100 15.04 -9.20 -2.05
N PHE A 101 13.94 -9.73 -2.57
CA PHE A 101 13.11 -9.03 -3.54
C PHE A 101 11.73 -8.71 -2.98
N THR A 102 11.30 -7.49 -3.17
CA THR A 102 9.93 -7.07 -2.90
C THR A 102 9.02 -7.37 -4.10
N LEU A 103 7.70 -7.44 -3.87
CA LEU A 103 6.73 -7.55 -4.96
C LEU A 103 6.88 -6.39 -5.95
N ASP A 104 7.14 -5.17 -5.48
CA ASP A 104 7.37 -4.00 -6.32
C ASP A 104 8.54 -4.22 -7.29
N ALA A 105 9.69 -4.67 -6.78
CA ALA A 105 10.88 -4.95 -7.61
C ALA A 105 10.63 -6.09 -8.61
N LEU A 106 9.97 -7.17 -8.18
CA LEU A 106 9.64 -8.29 -9.06
C LEU A 106 8.64 -7.89 -10.15
N ALA A 107 7.63 -7.09 -9.83
CA ALA A 107 6.63 -6.65 -10.78
C ALA A 107 7.24 -5.74 -11.84
N GLN A 108 8.08 -4.78 -11.45
CA GLN A 108 8.79 -3.91 -12.39
C GLN A 108 9.73 -4.71 -13.32
N HIS A 109 10.41 -5.72 -12.77
CA HIS A 109 11.26 -6.61 -13.58
C HIS A 109 10.43 -7.48 -14.53
N SER A 110 9.33 -8.02 -14.06
CA SER A 110 8.43 -8.89 -14.83
C SER A 110 7.75 -8.16 -15.98
N GLU A 111 7.33 -6.90 -15.80
CA GLU A 111 6.80 -6.07 -16.87
C GLU A 111 7.80 -5.93 -18.03
N LYS A 112 9.08 -5.71 -17.69
CA LYS A 112 10.17 -5.60 -18.69
C LYS A 112 10.50 -6.93 -19.39
N SER A 113 10.28 -8.07 -18.73
CA SER A 113 10.67 -9.41 -19.20
C SER A 113 9.50 -10.29 -19.68
N GLY A 114 8.26 -9.82 -19.58
CA GLY A 114 7.05 -10.60 -19.92
C GLY A 114 6.79 -11.76 -18.96
N GLY A 115 7.26 -11.67 -17.72
CA GLY A 115 7.11 -12.72 -16.73
C GLY A 115 5.67 -12.89 -16.20
N HIS A 116 5.33 -14.10 -15.75
CA HIS A 116 4.00 -14.42 -15.25
C HIS A 116 3.94 -14.32 -13.72
N LEU A 117 3.39 -13.22 -13.18
CA LEU A 117 3.18 -13.02 -11.75
C LEU A 117 1.87 -13.61 -11.21
N LYS A 118 0.95 -14.03 -12.07
CA LYS A 118 -0.41 -14.42 -11.71
C LYS A 118 -0.51 -15.46 -10.59
N PRO A 119 0.24 -16.59 -10.58
CA PRO A 119 0.20 -17.54 -9.47
C PRO A 119 0.67 -16.94 -8.14
N LEU A 120 1.67 -16.04 -8.20
CA LEU A 120 2.15 -15.32 -7.02
C LEU A 120 1.08 -14.36 -6.48
N LEU A 121 0.38 -13.64 -7.37
CA LEU A 121 -0.69 -12.73 -6.99
C LEU A 121 -1.85 -13.45 -6.29
N HIS A 122 -2.25 -14.62 -6.75
CA HIS A 122 -3.25 -15.46 -6.06
C HIS A 122 -2.78 -15.85 -4.64
N THR A 123 -1.50 -16.17 -4.49
CA THR A 123 -0.94 -16.49 -3.17
C THR A 123 -0.91 -15.26 -2.26
N ILE A 124 -0.55 -14.09 -2.80
CA ILE A 124 -0.58 -12.80 -2.08
C ILE A 124 -2.00 -12.46 -1.63
N LEU A 125 -3.01 -12.57 -2.50
CA LEU A 125 -4.40 -12.31 -2.15
C LEU A 125 -4.88 -13.21 -1.01
N ARG A 126 -4.61 -14.51 -1.11
CA ARG A 126 -4.99 -15.48 -0.05
C ARG A 126 -4.35 -15.14 1.29
N GLU A 127 -3.07 -14.75 1.28
CA GLU A 127 -2.37 -14.39 2.52
C GLU A 127 -2.85 -13.05 3.07
N LEU A 128 -3.09 -12.03 2.21
CA LEU A 128 -3.71 -10.77 2.62
C LEU A 128 -5.04 -11.02 3.33
N CYS A 129 -5.90 -11.82 2.73
CA CYS A 129 -7.20 -12.18 3.30
C CYS A 129 -7.06 -12.90 4.66
N LYS A 130 -6.08 -13.79 4.81
CA LYS A 130 -5.79 -14.48 6.07
C LYS A 130 -5.34 -13.49 7.17
N ILE A 131 -4.46 -12.55 6.83
CA ILE A 131 -4.01 -11.49 7.72
C ILE A 131 -5.21 -10.64 8.17
N GLU A 132 -6.10 -10.27 7.26
CA GLU A 132 -7.32 -9.48 7.57
C GLU A 132 -8.31 -10.25 8.47
N ILE A 133 -8.46 -11.56 8.27
CA ILE A 133 -9.23 -12.42 9.20
C ILE A 133 -8.58 -12.39 10.59
N CYS A 134 -7.26 -12.53 10.67
CA CYS A 134 -6.54 -12.50 11.93
C CYS A 134 -6.78 -11.18 12.66
N PHE A 135 -6.69 -10.04 11.98
CA PHE A 135 -7.00 -8.74 12.55
C PHE A 135 -8.44 -8.66 13.05
N THR A 136 -9.41 -9.14 12.28
CA THR A 136 -10.82 -9.12 12.67
C THR A 136 -11.09 -10.02 13.88
N THR A 137 -10.56 -11.23 13.86
CA THR A 137 -10.77 -12.22 14.93
C THR A 137 -10.14 -11.77 16.25
N HIS A 138 -9.02 -11.08 16.19
CA HIS A 138 -8.25 -10.63 17.35
C HIS A 138 -8.31 -9.13 17.58
N ALA A 139 -9.32 -8.43 17.04
CA ALA A 139 -9.42 -6.96 17.10
C ALA A 139 -9.27 -6.41 18.52
N ALA A 140 -9.83 -7.07 19.54
CA ALA A 140 -9.69 -6.66 20.93
C ALA A 140 -8.24 -6.68 21.44
N ARG A 141 -7.40 -7.62 20.96
CA ARG A 141 -5.98 -7.71 21.32
C ARG A 141 -5.16 -6.62 20.64
N PHE A 142 -5.57 -6.19 19.45
CA PHE A 142 -4.93 -5.10 18.72
C PHE A 142 -5.37 -3.71 19.19
N ALA A 143 -6.48 -3.60 19.93
CA ALA A 143 -7.08 -2.32 20.33
C ALA A 143 -6.08 -1.30 20.92
N PRO A 144 -5.08 -1.69 21.76
CA PRO A 144 -4.08 -0.75 22.28
C PRO A 144 -3.12 -0.19 21.22
N CYS A 145 -3.03 -0.82 20.05
CA CYS A 145 -2.09 -0.50 18.98
C CYS A 145 -2.72 0.32 17.85
N VAL A 146 -4.02 0.65 17.93
CA VAL A 146 -4.78 1.24 16.84
C VAL A 146 -4.53 2.73 16.71
N PHE A 147 -4.11 3.17 15.52
CA PHE A 147 -4.03 4.58 15.17
C PHE A 147 -5.43 5.20 15.03
N ARG A 148 -5.55 6.46 15.40
CA ARG A 148 -6.73 7.27 15.09
C ARG A 148 -6.76 7.57 13.60
N PHE A 149 -7.40 6.72 12.84
CA PHE A 149 -7.65 6.92 11.42
C PHE A 149 -9.16 7.13 11.22
N ASN A 150 -9.54 8.26 10.62
CA ASN A 150 -10.93 8.55 10.29
C ASN A 150 -11.20 8.24 8.81
N ALA A 151 -11.66 7.04 8.54
CA ALA A 151 -11.96 6.58 7.18
C ALA A 151 -12.96 7.51 6.47
N GLN A 152 -14.01 7.97 7.14
CA GLN A 152 -15.03 8.85 6.55
C GLN A 152 -14.46 10.22 6.15
N THR A 153 -13.58 10.80 6.96
CA THR A 153 -12.89 12.05 6.59
C THR A 153 -11.99 11.83 5.40
N THR A 154 -11.24 10.71 5.38
CA THR A 154 -10.38 10.35 4.26
C THR A 154 -11.17 10.15 2.97
N LEU A 155 -12.32 9.47 3.02
CA LEU A 155 -13.20 9.29 1.85
C LEU A 155 -13.67 10.64 1.33
N ARG A 156 -14.21 11.51 2.20
CA ARG A 156 -14.66 12.84 1.78
C ARG A 156 -13.55 13.62 1.08
N ASP A 157 -12.34 13.60 1.63
CA ASP A 157 -11.19 14.29 1.06
C ASP A 157 -10.79 13.70 -0.30
N LEU A 158 -10.85 12.37 -0.47
CA LEU A 158 -10.59 11.70 -1.75
C LEU A 158 -11.64 12.07 -2.81
N LEU A 159 -12.93 12.08 -2.43
CA LEU A 159 -14.02 12.48 -3.33
C LEU A 159 -13.86 13.95 -3.78
N GLU A 160 -13.57 14.87 -2.88
CA GLU A 160 -13.37 16.28 -3.22
C GLU A 160 -12.15 16.49 -4.12
N ARG A 161 -11.05 15.78 -3.87
CA ARG A 161 -9.88 15.79 -4.76
C ARG A 161 -10.21 15.23 -6.13
N GLY A 162 -10.93 14.12 -6.20
CA GLY A 162 -11.37 13.51 -7.46
C GLY A 162 -12.23 14.47 -8.28
N LYS A 163 -13.21 15.14 -7.67
CA LYS A 163 -14.04 16.16 -8.32
C LYS A 163 -13.20 17.29 -8.92
N LYS A 164 -12.19 17.79 -8.16
CA LYS A 164 -11.28 18.84 -8.64
C LYS A 164 -10.47 18.38 -9.85
N VAL A 165 -9.97 17.15 -9.84
CA VAL A 165 -9.21 16.58 -10.97
C VAL A 165 -10.08 16.48 -12.22
N VAL A 166 -11.31 15.98 -12.12
CA VAL A 166 -12.24 15.89 -13.25
C VAL A 166 -12.58 17.26 -13.81
N GLY A 167 -12.80 18.26 -12.94
CA GLY A 167 -12.99 19.66 -13.35
C GLY A 167 -11.78 20.22 -14.08
N TYR A 168 -10.58 19.93 -13.61
CA TYR A 168 -9.33 20.33 -14.26
C TYR A 168 -9.14 19.68 -15.63
N LEU A 169 -9.42 18.38 -15.77
CA LEU A 169 -9.35 17.65 -17.05
C LEU A 169 -10.32 18.24 -18.09
N SER A 170 -11.55 18.53 -17.67
CA SER A 170 -12.54 19.20 -18.54
C SER A 170 -12.06 20.59 -19.02
N HIS A 171 -11.37 21.34 -18.15
CA HIS A 171 -10.82 22.65 -18.52
C HIS A 171 -9.63 22.54 -19.48
N LEU A 172 -8.77 21.53 -19.31
CA LEU A 172 -7.62 21.30 -20.19
C LEU A 172 -8.03 20.87 -21.61
N SER A 173 -9.15 20.16 -21.75
CA SER A 173 -9.62 19.69 -23.06
C SER A 173 -10.29 20.77 -23.92
N ASP A 174 -10.42 22.01 -23.40
CA ASP A 174 -11.24 23.08 -24.01
C ASP A 174 -12.67 22.65 -24.36
N THR A 175 -13.12 21.52 -23.86
CA THR A 175 -14.44 20.95 -24.11
C THR A 175 -15.30 21.11 -22.85
N PRO A 176 -16.16 22.13 -22.77
CA PRO A 176 -17.02 22.30 -21.62
C PRO A 176 -18.00 21.13 -21.49
N MET A 177 -18.17 20.63 -20.26
CA MET A 177 -19.19 19.62 -19.99
C MET A 177 -20.58 20.13 -20.33
N SER A 178 -21.35 19.36 -21.07
CA SER A 178 -22.78 19.62 -21.25
C SER A 178 -23.57 19.48 -19.94
N ALA A 179 -24.74 20.08 -19.86
CA ALA A 179 -25.62 19.92 -18.69
C ALA A 179 -25.94 18.43 -18.40
N ALA A 180 -26.17 17.64 -19.45
CA ALA A 180 -26.40 16.20 -19.32
C ALA A 180 -25.19 15.44 -18.76
N GLN A 181 -23.98 15.74 -19.21
CA GLN A 181 -22.77 15.14 -18.65
C GLN A 181 -22.53 15.55 -17.18
N THR A 182 -22.85 16.80 -16.81
CA THR A 182 -22.75 17.28 -15.44
C THR A 182 -23.73 16.54 -14.53
N GLU A 183 -24.96 16.29 -14.99
CA GLU A 183 -25.96 15.50 -14.25
C GLU A 183 -25.48 14.07 -14.05
N VAL A 184 -25.08 13.37 -15.11
CA VAL A 184 -24.56 12.00 -15.06
C VAL A 184 -23.34 11.91 -14.13
N LEU A 185 -22.41 12.87 -14.21
CA LEU A 185 -21.24 12.89 -13.34
C LEU A 185 -21.62 13.11 -11.86
N THR A 186 -22.61 13.96 -11.61
CA THR A 186 -23.11 14.21 -10.24
C THR A 186 -23.73 12.95 -9.65
N ASP A 187 -24.57 12.26 -10.42
CA ASP A 187 -25.19 11.00 -10.00
C ASP A 187 -24.15 9.90 -9.76
N ALA A 188 -23.15 9.81 -10.65
CA ALA A 188 -22.04 8.86 -10.50
C ALA A 188 -21.22 9.13 -9.22
N TRP A 189 -20.91 10.39 -8.91
CA TRP A 189 -20.25 10.77 -7.66
C TRP A 189 -21.07 10.41 -6.42
N ASN A 190 -22.37 10.66 -6.44
CA ASN A 190 -23.27 10.34 -5.35
C ASN A 190 -23.35 8.82 -5.14
N GLY A 191 -23.54 8.04 -6.23
CA GLY A 191 -23.59 6.58 -6.16
C GLY A 191 -22.29 5.95 -5.62
N LEU A 192 -21.13 6.47 -6.03
CA LEU A 192 -19.83 6.04 -5.53
C LEU A 192 -19.66 6.41 -4.06
N ALA A 193 -20.03 7.64 -3.65
CA ALA A 193 -19.96 8.09 -2.27
C ALA A 193 -20.84 7.24 -1.35
N ASP A 194 -22.09 7.01 -1.73
CA ASP A 194 -23.05 6.22 -0.96
C ASP A 194 -22.56 4.79 -0.77
N ARG A 195 -22.03 4.16 -1.81
CA ARG A 195 -21.46 2.80 -1.75
C ARG A 195 -20.32 2.73 -0.74
N LEU A 196 -19.35 3.64 -0.84
CA LEU A 196 -18.15 3.61 0.01
C LEU A 196 -18.41 4.03 1.44
N GLN A 197 -19.35 4.98 1.67
CA GLN A 197 -19.76 5.39 3.02
C GLN A 197 -20.47 4.26 3.79
N ASN A 198 -21.25 3.43 3.09
CA ASN A 198 -21.97 2.30 3.66
C ASN A 198 -21.12 1.01 3.75
N ALA A 199 -19.94 0.98 3.14
CA ALA A 199 -19.06 -0.17 3.23
C ALA A 199 -18.43 -0.31 4.62
N PRO A 200 -18.29 -1.54 5.15
CA PRO A 200 -17.71 -1.76 6.47
C PRO A 200 -16.22 -1.44 6.45
N THR A 201 -15.74 -0.82 7.53
CA THR A 201 -14.31 -0.72 7.81
C THR A 201 -13.87 -1.88 8.69
N ILE A 202 -12.68 -2.37 8.47
CA ILE A 202 -12.06 -3.42 9.24
C ILE A 202 -10.69 -3.00 9.75
N LEU A 203 -10.24 -3.61 10.83
CA LEU A 203 -8.89 -3.37 11.36
C LEU A 203 -7.85 -4.02 10.43
N GLY A 204 -6.74 -3.34 10.22
CA GLY A 204 -5.62 -3.86 9.42
C GLY A 204 -4.48 -2.86 9.30
N ASN A 205 -3.45 -3.22 8.52
CA ASN A 205 -2.34 -2.33 8.23
C ASN A 205 -2.83 -1.07 7.49
N LEU A 206 -2.28 0.09 7.81
CA LEU A 206 -2.57 1.36 7.13
C LEU A 206 -1.59 1.66 6.00
N ASP A 207 -0.39 1.06 6.02
CA ASP A 207 0.63 1.22 4.97
C ASP A 207 0.71 -0.02 4.09
N ASN A 208 -0.24 -0.14 3.17
CA ASN A 208 -0.30 -1.24 2.20
C ASN A 208 0.33 -0.82 0.88
N ASN A 209 1.55 -1.28 0.63
CA ASN A 209 2.21 -1.09 -0.65
C ASN A 209 3.03 -2.32 -1.04
N ALA A 210 3.28 -2.48 -2.34
CA ALA A 210 3.98 -3.65 -2.88
C ALA A 210 5.43 -3.82 -2.37
N ARG A 211 6.03 -2.76 -1.83
CA ARG A 211 7.36 -2.83 -1.21
C ARG A 211 7.34 -3.43 0.19
N ASN A 212 6.16 -3.49 0.81
CA ASN A 212 5.94 -4.13 2.10
C ASN A 212 5.55 -5.62 1.95
N ILE A 213 5.76 -6.21 0.76
CA ILE A 213 5.70 -7.65 0.54
C ILE A 213 7.06 -8.12 0.03
N VAL A 214 7.71 -8.98 0.78
CA VAL A 214 8.98 -9.64 0.41
C VAL A 214 8.68 -11.04 -0.06
N ILE A 215 9.32 -11.47 -1.15
CA ILE A 215 9.11 -12.78 -1.75
C ILE A 215 10.32 -13.67 -1.50
N ARG A 216 10.08 -14.83 -0.87
CA ARG A 216 11.06 -15.90 -0.66
C ARG A 216 10.46 -17.24 -1.13
N ASP A 217 11.11 -17.90 -2.08
CA ASP A 217 10.67 -19.21 -2.59
C ASP A 217 9.19 -19.25 -3.02
N ALA A 218 8.77 -18.20 -3.75
CA ALA A 218 7.38 -17.95 -4.16
C ALA A 218 6.37 -17.74 -3.01
N ALA A 219 6.81 -17.64 -1.77
CA ALA A 219 5.98 -17.29 -0.62
C ALA A 219 6.05 -15.78 -0.32
N PRO A 220 4.91 -15.08 -0.18
CA PRO A 220 4.89 -13.67 0.19
C PRO A 220 4.98 -13.50 1.71
N PHE A 221 5.85 -12.62 2.17
CA PHE A 221 5.94 -12.19 3.56
C PHE A 221 5.55 -10.73 3.67
N PHE A 222 4.50 -10.45 4.43
CA PHE A 222 4.05 -9.08 4.69
C PHE A 222 4.87 -8.48 5.82
N ILE A 223 5.39 -7.27 5.61
CA ILE A 223 6.27 -6.55 6.55
C ILE A 223 5.71 -5.16 6.85
N ASP A 224 6.32 -4.48 7.83
CA ASP A 224 6.05 -3.07 8.17
C ASP A 224 4.64 -2.82 8.73
N PHE A 225 4.37 -3.41 9.90
CA PHE A 225 3.11 -3.25 10.64
C PHE A 225 3.19 -2.18 11.74
N ALA A 226 4.02 -1.16 11.56
CA ALA A 226 4.18 -0.09 12.56
C ALA A 226 2.94 0.82 12.69
N SER A 227 1.97 0.71 11.79
CA SER A 227 0.71 1.47 11.82
C SER A 227 -0.48 0.58 11.45
N ILE A 228 -1.43 0.44 12.37
CA ILE A 228 -2.69 -0.29 12.13
C ILE A 228 -3.89 0.57 12.47
N GLY A 229 -5.01 0.37 11.77
CA GLY A 229 -6.22 1.16 11.98
C GLY A 229 -7.43 0.61 11.22
N TRP A 230 -8.59 1.23 11.47
CA TRP A 230 -9.84 0.88 10.83
C TRP A 230 -9.94 1.55 9.46
N ASN A 231 -10.00 0.76 8.38
CA ASN A 231 -10.08 1.24 7.01
C ASN A 231 -10.80 0.21 6.12
N TRP A 232 -11.20 0.59 4.91
CA TRP A 232 -11.78 -0.34 3.93
C TRP A 232 -10.73 -1.34 3.45
N GLN A 233 -11.11 -2.61 3.44
CA GLN A 233 -10.25 -3.69 2.95
C GLN A 233 -9.99 -3.55 1.45
N GLU A 234 -10.97 -3.09 0.67
CA GLU A 234 -10.87 -2.86 -0.76
C GLU A 234 -9.85 -1.75 -1.08
N MET A 235 -9.79 -0.69 -0.26
CA MET A 235 -8.77 0.35 -0.39
C MET A 235 -7.37 -0.20 -0.16
N ARG A 236 -7.18 -1.11 0.82
CA ARG A 236 -5.88 -1.77 1.06
C ARG A 236 -5.43 -2.60 -0.12
N LEU A 237 -6.34 -3.40 -0.71
CA LEU A 237 -6.06 -4.18 -1.90
C LEU A 237 -5.62 -3.28 -3.06
N VAL A 238 -6.34 -2.19 -3.29
CA VAL A 238 -6.03 -1.20 -4.34
C VAL A 238 -4.66 -0.55 -4.10
N GLN A 239 -4.38 -0.09 -2.89
CA GLN A 239 -3.08 0.48 -2.53
C GLN A 239 -1.94 -0.52 -2.77
N LEU A 240 -2.14 -1.77 -2.35
CA LEU A 240 -1.15 -2.82 -2.49
C LEU A 240 -0.79 -3.08 -3.95
N LEU A 241 -1.76 -3.24 -4.83
CA LEU A 241 -1.57 -3.70 -6.21
C LEU A 241 -1.41 -2.56 -7.22
N ASN A 242 -1.67 -1.30 -6.85
CA ASN A 242 -1.46 -0.11 -7.67
C ASN A 242 -0.24 0.73 -7.28
N SER A 243 0.44 0.41 -6.17
CA SER A 243 1.61 1.17 -5.69
C SER A 243 2.92 0.80 -6.40
N ILE A 244 2.87 -0.11 -7.36
CA ILE A 244 4.05 -0.63 -8.06
C ILE A 244 4.62 0.45 -8.97
N GLY A 245 5.94 0.56 -8.95
CA GLY A 245 6.66 1.58 -9.71
C GLY A 245 6.44 3.01 -9.21
N ALA A 246 5.77 3.20 -8.06
CA ALA A 246 5.57 4.53 -7.49
C ALA A 246 6.88 5.24 -7.13
N PHE A 247 7.96 4.48 -6.91
CA PHE A 247 9.28 5.03 -6.62
C PHE A 247 10.30 4.52 -7.62
N LEU A 248 11.12 5.42 -8.15
CA LEU A 248 12.20 5.04 -9.04
C LEU A 248 13.23 4.19 -8.31
N VAL A 249 13.64 3.10 -8.93
CA VAL A 249 14.76 2.26 -8.46
C VAL A 249 16.08 2.86 -8.94
N SER A 250 16.08 3.53 -10.09
CA SER A 250 17.24 4.19 -10.68
C SER A 250 16.85 5.55 -11.28
N PRO A 251 17.73 6.57 -11.24
CA PRO A 251 17.48 7.85 -11.90
C PRO A 251 17.33 7.76 -13.43
N SER A 252 17.76 6.67 -14.04
CA SER A 252 17.62 6.41 -15.48
C SER A 252 16.30 5.77 -15.87
N GLU A 253 15.44 5.45 -14.89
CA GLU A 253 14.14 4.83 -15.16
C GLU A 253 13.09 5.88 -15.49
N THR A 254 12.30 5.61 -16.52
CA THR A 254 11.10 6.36 -16.83
C THR A 254 10.01 5.95 -15.84
N GLY A 255 9.58 6.90 -15.01
CA GLY A 255 8.57 6.63 -13.99
C GLY A 255 7.18 6.40 -14.57
N SER A 256 6.73 5.16 -14.64
CA SER A 256 5.33 4.81 -14.91
C SER A 256 4.75 4.02 -13.73
N PHE A 257 3.46 4.18 -13.46
CA PHE A 257 2.76 3.28 -12.55
C PHE A 257 2.52 1.95 -13.24
N VAL A 258 2.51 0.89 -12.43
CA VAL A 258 2.09 -0.44 -12.85
C VAL A 258 0.93 -0.85 -11.94
N SER A 259 -0.20 -1.24 -12.54
CA SER A 259 -1.31 -1.88 -11.83
C SER A 259 -1.22 -3.38 -12.04
N LEU A 260 -1.28 -4.13 -10.95
CA LEU A 260 -1.44 -5.60 -10.99
C LEU A 260 -2.90 -6.02 -10.82
N LEU A 261 -3.83 -5.05 -10.66
CA LEU A 261 -5.26 -5.34 -10.61
C LEU A 261 -5.79 -5.60 -12.00
N ASP A 262 -6.42 -6.76 -12.15
CA ASP A 262 -7.29 -7.08 -13.26
C ASP A 262 -8.65 -7.59 -12.75
N ARG A 263 -9.62 -7.71 -13.64
CA ARG A 263 -10.98 -8.14 -13.32
C ARG A 263 -11.03 -9.55 -12.70
N GLU A 264 -10.13 -10.44 -13.12
CA GLU A 264 -10.08 -11.80 -12.60
C GLU A 264 -9.64 -11.81 -11.13
N LEU A 265 -8.57 -11.07 -10.79
CA LEU A 265 -8.09 -10.95 -9.40
C LEU A 265 -9.14 -10.29 -8.51
N VAL A 266 -9.84 -9.26 -9.02
CA VAL A 266 -10.93 -8.60 -8.29
C VAL A 266 -12.08 -9.57 -8.02
N ASN A 267 -12.48 -10.37 -8.99
CA ASN A 267 -13.54 -11.37 -8.82
C ASN A 267 -13.14 -12.44 -7.79
N ILE A 268 -11.91 -12.97 -7.86
CA ILE A 268 -11.39 -13.93 -6.88
C ILE A 268 -11.41 -13.35 -5.47
N TYR A 269 -10.95 -12.11 -5.32
CA TYR A 269 -10.98 -11.41 -4.04
C TYR A 269 -12.41 -11.20 -3.53
N ALA A 270 -13.32 -10.74 -4.39
CA ALA A 270 -14.71 -10.46 -4.06
C ALA A 270 -15.47 -11.74 -3.64
N GLU A 271 -15.27 -12.85 -4.34
CA GLU A 271 -15.83 -14.15 -3.97
C GLU A 271 -15.31 -14.61 -2.62
N TRP A 272 -14.01 -14.45 -2.38
CA TRP A 272 -13.41 -14.84 -1.12
C TRP A 272 -13.97 -14.03 0.06
N VAL A 273 -14.05 -12.69 -0.07
CA VAL A 273 -14.60 -11.81 0.97
C VAL A 273 -16.07 -12.13 1.23
N SER A 274 -16.88 -12.29 0.19
CA SER A 274 -18.29 -12.65 0.29
C SER A 274 -18.50 -13.98 1.00
N THR A 275 -17.63 -14.96 0.79
CA THR A 275 -17.75 -16.29 1.39
C THR A 275 -17.33 -16.31 2.87
N HIS A 276 -16.31 -15.53 3.25
CA HIS A 276 -15.66 -15.70 4.56
C HIS A 276 -15.93 -14.57 5.55
N ARG A 277 -16.44 -13.42 5.11
CA ARG A 277 -16.47 -12.22 5.94
C ARG A 277 -17.77 -11.43 5.93
N GLU A 278 -18.44 -11.35 4.81
CA GLU A 278 -19.59 -10.49 4.63
C GLU A 278 -20.73 -11.23 3.95
N THR A 279 -21.96 -10.85 4.27
CA THR A 279 -23.14 -11.28 3.54
C THR A 279 -23.38 -10.46 2.27
N CYS A 280 -22.37 -9.72 1.82
CA CYS A 280 -22.42 -8.84 0.66
C CYS A 280 -22.16 -9.62 -0.63
N PRO A 281 -22.93 -9.40 -1.73
CA PRO A 281 -22.70 -10.04 -3.00
C PRO A 281 -21.29 -9.74 -3.58
N PRO A 282 -20.62 -10.70 -4.23
CA PRO A 282 -19.30 -10.47 -4.85
C PRO A 282 -19.28 -9.27 -5.80
N ALA A 283 -20.37 -9.08 -6.58
CA ALA A 283 -20.47 -7.94 -7.49
C ALA A 283 -20.39 -6.58 -6.79
N GLU A 284 -20.95 -6.45 -5.57
CA GLU A 284 -20.88 -5.22 -4.80
C GLU A 284 -19.47 -5.00 -4.24
N ILE A 285 -18.78 -6.07 -3.81
CA ILE A 285 -17.38 -5.99 -3.36
C ILE A 285 -16.48 -5.59 -4.53
N ALA A 286 -16.67 -6.18 -5.71
CA ALA A 286 -15.94 -5.81 -6.92
C ALA A 286 -16.17 -4.33 -7.30
N ALA A 287 -17.41 -3.84 -7.19
CA ALA A 287 -17.75 -2.43 -7.42
C ALA A 287 -17.06 -1.49 -6.39
N ARG A 288 -16.93 -1.90 -5.13
CA ARG A 288 -16.15 -1.15 -4.11
C ARG A 288 -14.66 -1.09 -4.46
N VAL A 289 -14.06 -2.22 -4.88
CA VAL A 289 -12.66 -2.25 -5.35
C VAL A 289 -12.48 -1.29 -6.51
N ASP A 290 -13.38 -1.33 -7.49
CA ASP A 290 -13.34 -0.50 -8.68
C ASP A 290 -13.48 1.01 -8.36
N SER A 291 -14.36 1.33 -7.41
CA SER A 291 -14.51 2.70 -6.89
C SER A 291 -13.23 3.20 -6.21
N HIS A 292 -12.60 2.38 -5.37
CA HIS A 292 -11.33 2.73 -4.75
C HIS A 292 -10.18 2.83 -5.76
N HIS A 293 -10.16 1.99 -6.81
CA HIS A 293 -9.19 2.08 -7.90
C HIS A 293 -9.28 3.41 -8.64
N LEU A 294 -10.50 3.83 -8.99
CA LEU A 294 -10.73 5.13 -9.60
C LEU A 294 -10.24 6.28 -8.71
N LEU A 295 -10.64 6.29 -7.44
CA LEU A 295 -10.23 7.31 -6.48
C LEU A 295 -8.73 7.31 -6.22
N PHE A 296 -8.07 6.16 -6.24
CA PHE A 296 -6.62 6.04 -6.10
C PHE A 296 -5.90 6.84 -7.18
N TYR A 297 -6.20 6.61 -8.46
CA TYR A 297 -5.53 7.29 -9.56
C TYR A 297 -5.94 8.76 -9.68
N LEU A 298 -7.18 9.14 -9.37
CA LEU A 298 -7.56 10.54 -9.25
C LEU A 298 -6.77 11.24 -8.14
N SER A 299 -6.55 10.58 -7.00
CA SER A 299 -5.71 11.12 -5.92
C SER A 299 -4.24 11.26 -6.33
N VAL A 300 -3.71 10.32 -7.11
CA VAL A 300 -2.35 10.39 -7.67
C VAL A 300 -2.22 11.60 -8.60
N ILE A 301 -3.19 11.81 -9.50
CA ILE A 301 -3.20 12.98 -10.39
C ILE A 301 -3.27 14.28 -9.57
N ASP A 302 -4.12 14.38 -8.56
CA ASP A 302 -4.20 15.54 -7.67
C ASP A 302 -2.85 15.83 -6.99
N GLN A 303 -2.15 14.79 -6.52
CA GLN A 303 -0.83 14.94 -5.90
C GLN A 303 0.22 15.45 -6.90
N LEU A 304 0.24 14.92 -8.12
CA LEU A 304 1.13 15.39 -9.20
C LEU A 304 0.87 16.85 -9.56
N LEU A 305 -0.39 17.21 -9.76
CA LEU A 305 -0.78 18.58 -10.11
C LEU A 305 -0.34 19.57 -9.01
N ARG A 306 -0.55 19.23 -7.75
CA ARG A 306 -0.09 20.08 -6.63
C ARG A 306 1.43 20.15 -6.54
N ALA A 307 2.13 19.02 -6.73
CA ALA A 307 3.58 19.00 -6.65
C ALA A 307 4.23 19.82 -7.77
N VAL A 308 3.68 19.77 -8.99
CA VAL A 308 4.17 20.56 -10.12
C VAL A 308 3.83 22.05 -9.96
N ALA A 309 2.67 22.37 -9.38
CA ALA A 309 2.25 23.77 -9.17
C ALA A 309 3.10 24.51 -8.12
N VAL A 310 3.61 23.81 -7.10
CA VAL A 310 4.37 24.40 -5.99
C VAL A 310 5.59 23.51 -5.66
N PRO A 311 6.57 23.38 -6.59
CA PRO A 311 7.71 22.46 -6.45
C PRO A 311 8.72 22.88 -5.37
N GLU A 312 8.68 24.12 -4.89
CA GLU A 312 9.53 24.64 -3.81
C GLU A 312 9.17 24.08 -2.43
N VAL A 313 7.96 23.55 -2.24
CA VAL A 313 7.58 22.86 -1.00
C VAL A 313 8.40 21.57 -0.88
N PRO A 314 9.09 21.34 0.26
CA PRO A 314 10.00 20.20 0.42
C PRO A 314 9.34 18.84 0.12
N GLU A 315 8.11 18.64 0.57
CA GLU A 315 7.35 17.39 0.36
C GLU A 315 7.04 17.18 -1.12
N ASN A 316 6.69 18.24 -1.85
CA ASN A 316 6.42 18.19 -3.29
C ASN A 316 7.70 17.86 -4.07
N ARG A 317 8.82 18.50 -3.71
CA ARG A 317 10.12 18.21 -4.33
C ARG A 317 10.52 16.76 -4.10
N MET A 318 10.41 16.25 -2.86
CA MET A 318 10.70 14.86 -2.53
C MET A 318 9.81 13.89 -3.32
N LEU A 319 8.55 14.23 -3.53
CA LEU A 319 7.61 13.42 -4.32
C LEU A 319 8.04 13.39 -5.80
N LEU A 320 8.33 14.53 -6.42
CA LEU A 320 8.78 14.61 -7.80
C LEU A 320 10.11 13.88 -8.03
N GLU A 321 11.07 14.03 -7.10
CA GLU A 321 12.33 13.28 -7.14
C GLU A 321 12.12 11.76 -7.03
N ALA A 322 11.16 11.32 -6.19
CA ALA A 322 10.88 9.90 -5.99
C ALA A 322 10.08 9.29 -7.16
N TRP A 323 9.18 10.06 -7.76
CA TRP A 323 8.28 9.58 -8.81
C TRP A 323 8.84 9.79 -10.21
N GLY A 324 9.83 10.66 -10.41
CA GLY A 324 10.42 10.96 -11.70
C GLY A 324 9.56 11.89 -12.57
N ASP A 325 9.45 11.59 -13.88
CA ASP A 325 8.76 12.45 -14.84
C ASP A 325 7.27 12.59 -14.54
N ALA A 326 6.85 13.79 -14.15
CA ALA A 326 5.47 14.07 -13.74
C ALA A 326 4.46 13.90 -14.90
N GLN A 327 4.86 14.22 -16.15
CA GLN A 327 3.97 14.06 -17.30
C GLN A 327 3.74 12.58 -17.63
N MET A 328 4.78 11.77 -17.60
CA MET A 328 4.63 10.33 -17.81
C MET A 328 3.79 9.68 -16.71
N ARG A 329 3.97 10.10 -15.46
CA ARG A 329 3.17 9.65 -14.32
C ARG A 329 1.70 10.04 -14.47
N PHE A 330 1.44 11.28 -14.87
CA PHE A 330 0.08 11.76 -15.15
C PHE A 330 -0.59 10.93 -16.25
N GLN A 331 0.08 10.75 -17.39
CA GLN A 331 -0.45 9.96 -18.50
C GLN A 331 -0.69 8.49 -18.12
N SER A 332 0.22 7.90 -17.34
CA SER A 332 0.08 6.54 -16.83
C SER A 332 -1.14 6.41 -15.90
N ALA A 333 -1.32 7.33 -14.96
CA ALA A 333 -2.47 7.34 -14.06
C ALA A 333 -3.79 7.53 -14.82
N LEU A 334 -3.82 8.46 -15.78
CA LEU A 334 -5.01 8.71 -16.61
C LEU A 334 -5.37 7.49 -17.45
N ARG A 335 -4.40 6.81 -18.05
CA ARG A 335 -4.61 5.56 -18.79
C ARG A 335 -5.24 4.48 -17.90
N TYR A 336 -4.77 4.29 -16.67
CA TYR A 336 -5.37 3.32 -15.75
C TYR A 336 -6.80 3.68 -15.35
N ILE A 337 -7.16 4.96 -15.29
CA ILE A 337 -8.55 5.38 -15.10
C ILE A 337 -9.40 4.95 -16.29
N ILE A 338 -8.94 5.20 -17.51
CA ILE A 338 -9.74 5.03 -18.74
C ILE A 338 -9.81 3.56 -19.15
N ASP A 339 -8.68 2.87 -19.20
CA ASP A 339 -8.54 1.55 -19.83
C ASP A 339 -8.85 0.39 -18.87
N THR A 340 -8.92 0.64 -17.54
CA THR A 340 -9.14 -0.42 -16.57
C THR A 340 -10.63 -0.53 -16.20
N ASN A 341 -11.21 -1.68 -16.48
CA ASN A 341 -12.58 -2.03 -16.06
C ASN A 341 -12.51 -3.24 -15.12
N LEU A 342 -12.74 -3.01 -13.83
CA LEU A 342 -12.65 -4.04 -12.78
C LEU A 342 -14.02 -4.61 -12.40
N SER A 343 -15.14 -3.93 -12.75
CA SER A 343 -16.50 -4.33 -12.40
C SER A 343 -17.51 -3.85 -13.45
N ASP A 344 -18.75 -4.34 -13.36
CA ASP A 344 -19.87 -3.86 -14.18
C ASP A 344 -20.62 -2.68 -13.53
N ASP A 345 -19.96 -1.98 -12.60
CA ASP A 345 -20.57 -0.84 -11.90
C ASP A 345 -20.85 0.34 -12.84
N ILE A 346 -22.11 0.74 -12.88
CA ILE A 346 -22.56 1.80 -13.78
C ILE A 346 -21.93 3.16 -13.44
N HIS A 347 -21.76 3.48 -12.15
CA HIS A 347 -21.26 4.79 -11.72
C HIS A 347 -19.77 4.97 -12.05
N THR A 348 -18.93 3.97 -11.77
CA THR A 348 -17.50 4.03 -12.12
C THR A 348 -17.29 4.04 -13.62
N ASN A 349 -18.10 3.28 -14.40
CA ASN A 349 -18.01 3.25 -15.85
C ASN A 349 -18.45 4.58 -16.48
N GLN A 350 -19.53 5.20 -16.02
CA GLN A 350 -19.95 6.54 -16.47
C GLN A 350 -18.88 7.60 -16.21
N MET A 351 -18.24 7.56 -15.05
CA MET A 351 -17.13 8.48 -14.74
C MET A 351 -15.94 8.29 -15.69
N ARG A 352 -15.56 7.03 -16.00
CA ARG A 352 -14.50 6.73 -16.97
C ARG A 352 -14.82 7.23 -18.37
N GLU A 353 -16.04 7.02 -18.84
CA GLU A 353 -16.49 7.51 -20.15
C GLU A 353 -16.39 9.05 -20.23
N ILE A 354 -16.82 9.76 -19.19
CA ILE A 354 -16.72 11.22 -19.15
C ILE A 354 -15.24 11.67 -19.14
N ILE A 355 -14.39 11.03 -18.32
CA ILE A 355 -12.95 11.35 -18.23
C ILE A 355 -12.25 11.04 -19.56
N ALA A 356 -12.59 9.92 -20.23
CA ALA A 356 -12.06 9.57 -21.54
C ALA A 356 -12.39 10.63 -22.60
N GLY A 357 -13.56 11.23 -22.53
CA GLY A 357 -13.96 12.32 -23.42
C GLY A 357 -13.13 13.61 -23.27
N PHE A 358 -12.39 13.77 -22.17
CA PHE A 358 -11.46 14.89 -21.97
C PHE A 358 -10.04 14.61 -22.44
N SER A 359 -9.73 13.38 -22.82
CA SER A 359 -8.36 12.92 -23.15
C SER A 359 -8.07 12.93 -24.65
N THR A 360 -9.05 13.33 -25.47
CA THR A 360 -8.94 13.47 -26.93
C THR A 360 -8.54 14.89 -27.29
#